data_034f5b0625334a9a9d1ad41978859c4f
#
_entry.id   034f5b0625334a9a9d1ad41978859c4f
#
_cell.length_a   1.000
_cell.length_b   1.000
_cell.length_c   1.000
_cell.angle_alpha   90.00
_cell.angle_beta   90.00
_cell.angle_gamma   90.00
#
_symmetry.space_group_name_H-M   'P 1'
#
loop_
_entity.id
_entity.type
_entity.pdbx_description
1 polymer ?
#
loop_
_entity_poly.entity_id
_entity_poly.type
_entity_poly.pdbx_seq_one_letter_code
_entity_poly.pdbx_strand_id
1 'polypeptide(L)'
;MGSALETLGYRVCGAVGLKEPRLERNIRRIAFDLVPDYDAFQDNPWPILFRELDRQWPDSRFVLTLRDENSWLRSVVHHFGSQPRPMQRWIYGVGFPKGNEQKFLERYRKHNSDVLDYFRDRPNDLLVLDIETDELWKSICEFLSLEVPLAAFPHANKGGLGWKLFRWARNRGNRALRKLGLTNS
;
A
#
# COMPACT_ATOMS: atom_id res chain seq x y z
N MET A 1 5.60 -2.76 -4.16
CA MET A 1 4.38 -3.08 -4.92
C MET A 1 3.97 -1.94 -5.87
N GLY A 2 3.74 -0.70 -5.43
CA GLY A 2 3.25 0.39 -6.29
C GLY A 2 4.01 0.61 -7.58
N SER A 3 5.34 0.65 -7.52
CA SER A 3 6.16 0.79 -8.74
C SER A 3 6.01 -0.40 -9.70
N ALA A 4 5.69 -1.59 -9.20
CA ALA A 4 5.39 -2.74 -10.05
C ALA A 4 4.04 -2.54 -10.77
N LEU A 5 3.01 -2.10 -10.05
CA LEU A 5 1.71 -1.79 -10.64
C LEU A 5 1.79 -0.60 -11.63
N GLU A 6 2.61 0.43 -11.32
CA GLU A 6 2.89 1.52 -12.27
C GLU A 6 3.56 1.01 -13.57
N THR A 7 4.47 0.04 -13.46
CA THR A 7 5.11 -0.61 -14.64
C THR A 7 4.08 -1.40 -15.48
N LEU A 8 3.05 -1.94 -14.85
CA LEU A 8 1.93 -2.62 -15.52
C LEU A 8 0.87 -1.64 -16.08
N GLY A 9 1.10 -0.33 -15.98
CA GLY A 9 0.21 0.70 -16.56
C GLY A 9 -0.88 1.22 -15.63
N TYR A 10 -0.95 0.78 -14.37
CA TYR A 10 -1.94 1.25 -13.41
C TYR A 10 -1.61 2.64 -12.86
N ARG A 11 -2.63 3.49 -12.70
CA ARG A 11 -2.54 4.71 -11.89
C ARG A 11 -2.61 4.32 -10.42
N VAL A 12 -1.50 4.47 -9.69
CA VAL A 12 -1.38 3.99 -8.31
C VAL A 12 -1.56 5.11 -7.30
N CYS A 13 -2.50 4.93 -6.38
CA CYS A 13 -2.64 5.77 -5.19
C CYS A 13 -1.84 5.16 -4.03
N GLY A 14 -0.91 5.94 -3.50
CA GLY A 14 -0.12 5.58 -2.32
C GLY A 14 -0.80 5.96 -1.00
N ALA A 15 0.00 6.19 0.05
CA ALA A 15 -0.50 6.59 1.36
C ALA A 15 -1.23 7.93 1.33
N VAL A 16 -2.42 7.99 1.96
CA VAL A 16 -3.24 9.20 2.07
C VAL A 16 -3.59 9.51 3.54
N GLY A 17 -4.05 10.73 3.81
CA GLY A 17 -4.47 11.14 5.15
C GLY A 17 -3.34 11.31 6.18
N LEU A 18 -2.07 11.26 5.78
CA LEU A 18 -0.92 11.28 6.70
C LEU A 18 -0.81 12.54 7.57
N LYS A 19 -1.40 13.64 7.13
CA LYS A 19 -1.40 14.94 7.81
C LYS A 19 -2.78 15.34 8.34
N GLU A 20 -3.76 14.44 8.25
CA GLU A 20 -5.13 14.70 8.69
C GLU A 20 -5.21 14.67 10.23
N PRO A 21 -5.53 15.79 10.90
CA PRO A 21 -5.55 15.83 12.36
C PRO A 21 -6.72 15.05 12.98
N ARG A 22 -7.82 14.90 12.24
CA ARG A 22 -9.00 14.11 12.63
C ARG A 22 -9.09 12.84 11.80
N LEU A 23 -7.97 12.13 11.66
CA LEU A 23 -7.79 10.99 10.76
C LEU A 23 -8.92 9.96 10.90
N GLU A 24 -9.20 9.50 12.10
CA GLU A 24 -10.19 8.45 12.36
C GLU A 24 -11.59 8.80 11.82
N ARG A 25 -11.98 10.08 11.91
CA ARG A 25 -13.28 10.57 11.42
C ARG A 25 -13.32 10.73 9.90
N ASN A 26 -12.19 11.13 9.29
CA ASN A 26 -12.17 11.60 7.91
C ASN A 26 -11.55 10.59 6.95
N ILE A 27 -10.82 9.58 7.43
CA ILE A 27 -10.00 8.73 6.56
C ILE A 27 -10.81 7.94 5.52
N ARG A 28 -12.00 7.44 5.90
CA ARG A 28 -12.87 6.73 4.96
C ARG A 28 -13.32 7.63 3.81
N ARG A 29 -13.81 8.83 4.15
CA ARG A 29 -14.23 9.82 3.14
C ARG A 29 -13.05 10.19 2.25
N ILE A 30 -11.88 10.54 2.82
CA ILE A 30 -10.67 10.92 2.07
C ILE A 30 -10.24 9.78 1.11
N ALA A 31 -10.28 8.54 1.58
CA ALA A 31 -9.92 7.40 0.76
C ALA A 31 -10.94 7.17 -0.37
N PHE A 32 -12.22 7.10 -0.04
CA PHE A 32 -13.26 6.75 -1.01
C PHE A 32 -13.47 7.82 -2.09
N ASP A 33 -13.31 9.11 -1.74
CA ASP A 33 -13.32 10.21 -2.71
C ASP A 33 -12.22 10.09 -3.78
N LEU A 34 -11.15 9.33 -3.50
CA LEU A 34 -10.02 9.13 -4.43
C LEU A 34 -10.16 7.88 -5.32
N VAL A 35 -11.04 6.93 -4.96
CA VAL A 35 -11.14 5.67 -5.71
C VAL A 35 -11.43 5.86 -7.19
N PRO A 36 -12.31 6.78 -7.63
CA PRO A 36 -12.58 6.98 -9.05
C PRO A 36 -11.36 7.47 -9.88
N ASP A 37 -10.36 8.06 -9.23
CA ASP A 37 -9.22 8.67 -9.92
C ASP A 37 -8.05 7.72 -10.13
N TYR A 38 -8.08 6.50 -9.54
CA TYR A 38 -6.96 5.56 -9.54
C TYR A 38 -7.42 4.13 -9.83
N ASP A 39 -6.49 3.33 -10.35
CA ASP A 39 -6.74 1.94 -10.72
C ASP A 39 -6.21 0.96 -9.67
N ALA A 40 -5.25 1.39 -8.85
CA ALA A 40 -4.64 0.56 -7.81
C ALA A 40 -4.25 1.36 -6.57
N PHE A 41 -4.24 0.68 -5.43
CA PHE A 41 -4.07 1.30 -4.12
C PHE A 41 -3.06 0.53 -3.28
N GLN A 42 -2.14 1.25 -2.61
CA GLN A 42 -1.15 0.64 -1.73
C GLN A 42 -0.83 1.54 -0.53
N ASP A 43 -0.17 0.97 0.48
CA ASP A 43 0.13 1.65 1.74
C ASP A 43 -1.14 2.03 2.53
N ASN A 44 -0.96 2.68 3.69
CA ASN A 44 -2.10 3.05 4.52
C ASN A 44 -2.88 4.26 3.94
N PRO A 45 -4.20 4.23 4.03
CA PRO A 45 -5.07 3.36 4.85
C PRO A 45 -5.62 2.13 4.11
N TRP A 46 -5.30 1.94 2.84
CA TRP A 46 -5.95 0.99 1.94
C TRP A 46 -6.06 -0.44 2.49
N PRO A 47 -4.97 -1.05 3.05
CA PRO A 47 -5.06 -2.39 3.62
C PRO A 47 -6.06 -2.50 4.78
N ILE A 48 -6.28 -1.42 5.52
CA ILE A 48 -7.20 -1.42 6.67
C ILE A 48 -8.67 -1.34 6.23
N LEU A 49 -8.91 -0.77 5.06
CA LEU A 49 -10.25 -0.55 4.49
C LEU A 49 -10.68 -1.65 3.52
N PHE A 50 -9.96 -2.76 3.43
CA PHE A 50 -10.17 -3.79 2.40
C PHE A 50 -11.61 -4.34 2.36
N ARG A 51 -12.26 -4.54 3.51
CA ARG A 51 -13.65 -5.04 3.56
C ARG A 51 -14.67 -4.04 3.02
N GLU A 52 -14.45 -2.75 3.32
CA GLU A 52 -15.30 -1.68 2.80
C GLU A 52 -15.09 -1.48 1.30
N LEU A 53 -13.86 -1.57 0.84
CA LEU A 53 -13.49 -1.47 -0.58
C LEU A 53 -14.09 -2.65 -1.37
N ASP A 54 -13.92 -3.86 -0.91
CA ASP A 54 -14.47 -5.05 -1.56
C ASP A 54 -16.00 -5.01 -1.67
N ARG A 55 -16.69 -4.56 -0.61
CA ARG A 55 -18.16 -4.44 -0.66
C ARG A 55 -18.65 -3.37 -1.63
N GLN A 56 -17.92 -2.31 -1.79
CA GLN A 56 -18.30 -1.19 -2.66
C GLN A 56 -17.86 -1.40 -4.12
N TRP A 57 -16.78 -2.14 -4.32
CA TRP A 57 -16.22 -2.49 -5.62
C TRP A 57 -15.95 -4.01 -5.68
N PRO A 58 -17.00 -4.84 -5.87
CA PRO A 58 -16.91 -6.30 -5.71
C PRO A 58 -16.01 -7.01 -6.73
N ASP A 59 -15.70 -6.38 -7.88
CA ASP A 59 -14.81 -6.94 -8.89
C ASP A 59 -13.33 -6.59 -8.66
N SER A 60 -13.02 -6.01 -7.49
CA SER A 60 -11.65 -5.66 -7.12
C SER A 60 -10.82 -6.90 -6.80
N ARG A 61 -9.54 -6.83 -7.14
CA ARG A 61 -8.55 -7.86 -6.81
C ARG A 61 -7.64 -7.38 -5.69
N PHE A 62 -7.31 -8.27 -4.76
CA PHE A 62 -6.51 -7.95 -3.58
C PHE A 62 -5.19 -8.71 -3.59
N VAL A 63 -4.13 -8.05 -3.15
CA VAL A 63 -2.80 -8.66 -2.99
C VAL A 63 -2.38 -8.50 -1.54
N LEU A 64 -2.28 -9.61 -0.82
CA LEU A 64 -1.72 -9.67 0.52
C LEU A 64 -0.23 -9.98 0.43
N THR A 65 0.61 -9.01 0.71
CA THR A 65 2.06 -9.22 0.76
C THR A 65 2.47 -9.72 2.15
N LEU A 66 3.05 -10.91 2.19
CA LEU A 66 3.61 -11.48 3.42
C LEU A 66 5.13 -11.31 3.47
N ARG A 67 5.65 -11.32 4.66
CA ARG A 67 7.06 -11.28 4.97
C ARG A 67 7.33 -11.91 6.33
N ASP A 68 8.55 -12.42 6.57
CA ASP A 68 8.99 -12.81 7.91
C ASP A 68 8.69 -11.69 8.93
N GLU A 69 8.04 -12.05 10.03
CA GLU A 69 7.53 -11.11 11.03
C GLU A 69 8.63 -10.26 11.68
N ASN A 70 9.79 -10.87 11.96
CA ASN A 70 10.91 -10.16 12.57
C ASN A 70 11.55 -9.18 11.57
N SER A 71 11.64 -9.59 10.30
CA SER A 71 12.12 -8.74 9.20
C SER A 71 11.17 -7.58 8.94
N TRP A 72 9.86 -7.83 8.98
CA TRP A 72 8.83 -6.80 8.90
C TRP A 72 8.95 -5.81 10.06
N LEU A 73 9.01 -6.30 11.30
CA LEU A 73 9.10 -5.47 12.50
C LEU A 73 10.35 -4.60 12.50
N ARG A 74 11.52 -5.18 12.20
CA ARG A 74 12.78 -4.41 12.08
C ARG A 74 12.66 -3.28 11.06
N SER A 75 12.03 -3.55 9.91
CA SER A 75 11.81 -2.53 8.88
C SER A 75 10.88 -1.41 9.36
N VAL A 76 9.79 -1.76 10.05
CA VAL A 76 8.81 -0.80 10.59
C VAL A 76 9.45 0.06 11.68
N VAL A 77 10.21 -0.53 12.62
CA VAL A 77 10.92 0.20 13.69
C VAL A 77 11.97 1.12 13.08
N HIS A 78 12.74 0.65 12.10
CA HIS A 78 13.74 1.47 11.40
C HIS A 78 13.12 2.66 10.67
N HIS A 79 11.99 2.44 9.99
CA HIS A 79 11.35 3.48 9.17
C HIS A 79 10.60 4.55 9.99
N PHE A 80 9.88 4.13 11.04
CA PHE A 80 9.02 5.03 11.83
C PHE A 80 9.65 5.51 13.13
N GLY A 81 10.58 4.74 13.71
CA GLY A 81 11.28 5.08 14.95
C GLY A 81 10.33 5.32 16.12
N SER A 82 10.55 6.44 16.82
CA SER A 82 9.76 6.89 17.98
C SER A 82 8.91 8.14 17.71
N GLN A 83 8.77 8.55 16.44
CA GLN A 83 7.98 9.73 16.10
C GLN A 83 6.47 9.40 16.07
N PRO A 84 5.64 10.04 16.92
CA PRO A 84 4.21 9.80 16.93
C PRO A 84 3.56 10.22 15.61
N ARG A 85 2.70 9.34 15.07
CA ARG A 85 1.96 9.58 13.82
C ARG A 85 0.49 9.22 14.01
N PRO A 86 -0.45 10.06 13.53
CA PRO A 86 -1.89 9.78 13.61
C PRO A 86 -2.27 8.45 12.97
N MET A 87 -1.68 8.11 11.83
CA MET A 87 -1.94 6.86 11.12
C MET A 87 -1.57 5.63 11.96
N GLN A 88 -0.39 5.63 12.61
CA GLN A 88 0.01 4.53 13.48
C GLN A 88 -0.91 4.42 14.70
N ARG A 89 -1.30 5.54 15.31
CA ARG A 89 -2.23 5.55 16.42
C ARG A 89 -3.59 4.93 16.04
N TRP A 90 -4.10 5.28 14.90
CA TRP A 90 -5.36 4.73 14.40
C TRP A 90 -5.27 3.21 14.13
N ILE A 91 -4.17 2.73 13.53
CA ILE A 91 -4.01 1.33 13.13
C ILE A 91 -3.60 0.43 14.32
N TYR A 92 -2.67 0.89 15.15
CA TYR A 92 -2.00 0.09 16.19
C TYR A 92 -2.38 0.48 17.62
N GLY A 93 -3.22 1.49 17.82
CA GLY A 93 -3.56 2.05 19.12
C GLY A 93 -2.43 2.87 19.76
N VAL A 94 -1.24 2.89 19.15
CA VAL A 94 -0.06 3.65 19.61
C VAL A 94 0.59 4.38 18.44
N GLY A 95 1.23 5.52 18.71
CA GLY A 95 1.69 6.43 17.64
C GLY A 95 2.99 6.02 16.95
N PHE A 96 3.77 5.08 17.48
CA PHE A 96 5.08 4.68 16.97
C PHE A 96 5.45 3.26 17.42
N PRO A 97 6.33 2.55 16.65
CA PRO A 97 6.68 1.15 16.93
C PRO A 97 7.74 0.98 18.03
N LYS A 98 8.75 1.87 18.13
CA LYS A 98 9.86 1.69 19.07
C LYS A 98 9.38 1.68 20.52
N GLY A 99 9.57 0.56 21.22
CA GLY A 99 9.03 0.32 22.57
C GLY A 99 7.57 -0.14 22.60
N ASN A 100 6.96 -0.37 21.43
CA ASN A 100 5.60 -0.89 21.27
C ASN A 100 5.55 -2.05 20.27
N GLU A 101 6.66 -2.74 20.07
CA GLU A 101 6.88 -3.75 19.03
C GLU A 101 5.81 -4.83 19.05
N GLN A 102 5.42 -5.29 20.26
CA GLN A 102 4.42 -6.33 20.43
C GLN A 102 3.05 -5.94 19.84
N LYS A 103 2.59 -4.70 20.07
CA LYS A 103 1.33 -4.20 19.51
C LYS A 103 1.34 -4.16 17.98
N PHE A 104 2.50 -3.84 17.41
CA PHE A 104 2.67 -3.85 15.96
C PHE A 104 2.62 -5.27 15.39
N LEU A 105 3.28 -6.24 16.04
CA LEU A 105 3.24 -7.66 15.64
C LEU A 105 1.84 -8.24 15.76
N GLU A 106 1.14 -8.01 16.87
CA GLU A 106 -0.23 -8.48 17.08
C GLU A 106 -1.17 -7.95 16.00
N ARG A 107 -1.04 -6.66 15.65
CA ARG A 107 -1.86 -6.06 14.60
C ARG A 107 -1.51 -6.58 13.21
N TYR A 108 -0.22 -6.84 12.92
CA TYR A 108 0.23 -7.45 11.68
C TYR A 108 -0.35 -8.85 11.51
N ARG A 109 -0.20 -9.72 12.52
CA ARG A 109 -0.75 -11.08 12.53
C ARG A 109 -2.26 -11.06 12.35
N LYS A 110 -2.93 -10.24 13.16
CA LYS A 110 -4.39 -10.11 13.07
C LYS A 110 -4.85 -9.64 11.69
N HIS A 111 -4.18 -8.68 11.10
CA HIS A 111 -4.53 -8.21 9.76
C HIS A 111 -4.40 -9.31 8.72
N ASN A 112 -3.29 -10.04 8.73
CA ASN A 112 -3.06 -11.13 7.78
C ASN A 112 -4.11 -12.24 7.95
N SER A 113 -4.40 -12.65 9.19
CA SER A 113 -5.46 -13.61 9.46
C SER A 113 -6.85 -13.11 9.01
N ASP A 114 -7.19 -11.86 9.33
CA ASP A 114 -8.47 -11.24 8.95
C ASP A 114 -8.67 -11.19 7.43
N VAL A 115 -7.61 -10.95 6.65
CA VAL A 115 -7.67 -10.95 5.18
C VAL A 115 -7.84 -12.36 4.64
N LEU A 116 -7.02 -13.31 5.11
CA LEU A 116 -7.09 -14.71 4.69
C LEU A 116 -8.47 -15.33 4.99
N ASP A 117 -9.00 -15.07 6.19
CA ASP A 117 -10.32 -15.57 6.59
C ASP A 117 -11.44 -14.93 5.75
N TYR A 118 -11.33 -13.65 5.44
CA TYR A 118 -12.36 -12.94 4.66
C TYR A 118 -12.46 -13.42 3.22
N PHE A 119 -11.34 -13.76 2.59
CA PHE A 119 -11.29 -14.24 1.20
C PHE A 119 -11.23 -15.76 1.08
N ARG A 120 -11.42 -16.52 2.17
CA ARG A 120 -11.26 -17.98 2.19
C ARG A 120 -12.04 -18.67 1.08
N ASP A 121 -13.29 -18.26 0.85
CA ASP A 121 -14.18 -18.84 -0.15
C ASP A 121 -14.12 -18.16 -1.52
N ARG A 122 -13.18 -17.21 -1.69
CA ARG A 122 -12.98 -16.43 -2.91
C ARG A 122 -11.48 -16.35 -3.30
N PRO A 123 -10.86 -17.52 -3.61
CA PRO A 123 -9.41 -17.57 -3.88
C PRO A 123 -8.98 -16.81 -5.13
N ASN A 124 -9.91 -16.53 -6.05
CA ASN A 124 -9.62 -15.76 -7.26
C ASN A 124 -9.56 -14.24 -7.02
N ASP A 125 -10.01 -13.76 -5.86
CA ASP A 125 -10.03 -12.34 -5.52
C ASP A 125 -8.81 -11.92 -4.69
N LEU A 126 -8.06 -12.89 -4.13
CA LEU A 126 -6.89 -12.64 -3.31
C LEU A 126 -5.64 -13.37 -3.80
N LEU A 127 -4.60 -12.63 -4.13
CA LEU A 127 -3.24 -13.17 -4.25
C LEU A 127 -2.50 -13.02 -2.91
N VAL A 128 -2.02 -14.14 -2.35
CA VAL A 128 -1.06 -14.12 -1.24
C VAL A 128 0.34 -14.19 -1.82
N LEU A 129 1.14 -13.16 -1.57
CA LEU A 129 2.45 -12.99 -2.20
C LEU A 129 3.56 -12.87 -1.15
N ASP A 130 4.47 -13.82 -1.13
CA ASP A 130 5.71 -13.68 -0.38
C ASP A 130 6.66 -12.75 -1.13
N ILE A 131 6.99 -11.60 -0.53
CA ILE A 131 7.86 -10.60 -1.17
C ILE A 131 9.33 -10.99 -1.21
N GLU A 132 9.71 -12.09 -0.60
CA GLU A 132 11.07 -12.64 -0.60
C GLU A 132 11.29 -13.68 -1.70
N THR A 133 10.23 -14.04 -2.47
CA THR A 133 10.33 -14.92 -3.64
C THR A 133 10.88 -14.20 -4.87
N ASP A 134 11.55 -14.94 -5.75
CA ASP A 134 12.07 -14.43 -7.03
C ASP A 134 11.02 -14.42 -8.17
N GLU A 135 9.82 -14.97 -7.93
CA GLU A 135 8.75 -15.09 -8.96
C GLU A 135 7.67 -13.99 -8.88
N LEU A 136 8.00 -12.82 -8.33
CA LEU A 136 7.03 -11.75 -8.07
C LEU A 136 6.28 -11.29 -9.34
N TRP A 137 6.99 -11.10 -10.46
CA TRP A 137 6.36 -10.73 -11.73
C TRP A 137 5.37 -11.77 -12.21
N LYS A 138 5.78 -13.04 -12.22
CA LYS A 138 4.94 -14.14 -12.68
C LYS A 138 3.64 -14.22 -11.87
N SER A 139 3.74 -14.27 -10.55
CA SER A 139 2.58 -14.39 -9.66
C SER A 139 1.60 -13.23 -9.82
N ILE A 140 2.10 -11.99 -9.90
CA ILE A 140 1.25 -10.81 -10.06
C ILE A 140 0.60 -10.79 -11.45
N CYS A 141 1.35 -11.06 -12.50
CA CYS A 141 0.84 -11.00 -13.87
C CYS A 141 -0.16 -12.12 -14.16
N GLU A 142 0.07 -13.33 -13.67
CA GLU A 142 -0.91 -14.43 -13.75
C GLU A 142 -2.22 -14.05 -13.02
N PHE A 143 -2.12 -13.53 -11.81
CA PHE A 143 -3.28 -13.11 -11.02
C PHE A 143 -4.07 -11.97 -11.68
N LEU A 144 -3.39 -11.02 -12.31
CA LEU A 144 -4.02 -9.88 -12.99
C LEU A 144 -4.35 -10.16 -14.46
N SER A 145 -4.01 -11.34 -14.98
CA SER A 145 -4.18 -11.72 -16.39
C SER A 145 -3.45 -10.77 -17.35
N LEU A 146 -2.19 -10.44 -17.01
CA LEU A 146 -1.33 -9.53 -17.76
C LEU A 146 -0.06 -10.25 -18.23
N GLU A 147 0.59 -9.70 -19.25
CA GLU A 147 1.90 -10.16 -19.70
C GLU A 147 3.02 -9.74 -18.74
N VAL A 148 4.01 -10.62 -18.56
CA VAL A 148 5.18 -10.34 -17.72
C VAL A 148 6.07 -9.30 -18.41
N PRO A 149 6.37 -8.15 -17.77
CA PRO A 149 7.24 -7.14 -18.38
C PRO A 149 8.69 -7.63 -18.49
N LEU A 150 9.40 -7.17 -19.49
CA LEU A 150 10.84 -7.44 -19.64
C LEU A 150 11.70 -6.76 -18.55
N ALA A 151 11.15 -5.77 -17.86
CA ALA A 151 11.83 -5.05 -16.79
C ALA A 151 12.01 -5.92 -15.54
N ALA A 152 13.14 -5.77 -14.84
CA ALA A 152 13.33 -6.38 -13.53
C ALA A 152 12.26 -5.87 -12.53
N PHE A 153 11.87 -6.74 -11.58
CA PHE A 153 10.92 -6.34 -10.54
C PHE A 153 11.48 -5.16 -9.71
N PRO A 154 10.71 -4.07 -9.52
CA PRO A 154 11.23 -2.88 -8.87
C PRO A 154 11.42 -3.10 -7.36
N HIS A 155 12.66 -3.13 -6.91
CA HIS A 155 13.03 -3.18 -5.50
C HIS A 155 13.05 -1.77 -4.89
N ALA A 156 11.91 -1.24 -4.50
CA ALA A 156 11.75 0.15 -4.01
C ALA A 156 12.49 0.48 -2.70
N ASN A 157 12.99 -0.52 -1.96
CA ASN A 157 13.53 -0.35 -0.61
C ASN A 157 15.02 -0.68 -0.45
N LYS A 158 15.80 -0.77 -1.52
CA LYS A 158 17.26 -0.66 -1.38
C LYS A 158 17.54 0.83 -1.11
N GLY A 159 17.68 1.17 0.19
CA GLY A 159 17.86 2.54 0.70
C GLY A 159 18.92 3.32 -0.07
N GLY A 160 18.53 4.08 -1.06
CA GLY A 160 19.38 4.88 -1.91
C GLY A 160 18.77 6.26 -2.17
N LEU A 161 19.65 7.26 -2.32
CA LEU A 161 19.35 8.67 -2.60
C LEU A 161 18.41 8.85 -3.82
N GLY A 162 18.41 7.89 -4.77
CA GLY A 162 17.61 7.91 -6.00
C GLY A 162 16.10 7.95 -5.78
N TRP A 163 15.57 7.27 -4.74
CA TRP A 163 14.14 7.28 -4.40
C TRP A 163 13.65 8.65 -3.92
N LYS A 164 14.46 9.36 -3.13
CA LYS A 164 14.10 10.72 -2.65
C LYS A 164 14.05 11.72 -3.81
N LEU A 165 14.97 11.61 -4.77
CA LEU A 165 15.04 12.46 -5.96
C LEU A 165 13.89 12.18 -6.94
N PHE A 166 13.55 10.90 -7.18
CA PHE A 166 12.44 10.50 -8.04
C PHE A 166 11.08 10.99 -7.50
N ARG A 167 10.84 10.83 -6.21
CA ARG A 167 9.62 11.30 -5.53
C ARG A 167 9.50 12.83 -5.54
N TRP A 168 10.63 13.55 -5.41
CA TRP A 168 10.69 15.00 -5.48
C TRP A 168 10.41 15.53 -6.90
N ALA A 169 10.97 14.92 -7.92
CA ALA A 169 10.78 15.29 -9.32
C ALA A 169 9.32 15.06 -9.78
N ARG A 170 8.71 13.92 -9.38
CA ARG A 170 7.31 13.58 -9.68
C ARG A 170 6.32 14.55 -9.03
N ASN A 171 6.55 14.93 -7.77
CA ASN A 171 5.71 15.91 -7.08
C ASN A 171 5.81 17.32 -7.65
N ARG A 172 6.92 17.68 -8.28
CA ARG A 172 7.07 18.96 -9.02
C ARG A 172 6.38 18.93 -10.38
N GLY A 173 6.49 17.83 -11.12
CA GLY A 173 5.82 17.65 -12.41
C GLY A 173 4.30 17.78 -12.30
N ASN A 174 3.70 17.09 -11.34
CA ASN A 174 2.24 17.14 -11.08
C ASN A 174 1.76 18.51 -10.60
N ARG A 175 2.58 19.30 -9.88
CA ARG A 175 2.23 20.68 -9.53
C ARG A 175 2.31 21.64 -10.73
N ALA A 176 3.24 21.43 -11.64
CA ALA A 176 3.38 22.25 -12.85
C ALA A 176 2.22 22.01 -13.82
N LEU A 177 1.82 20.75 -14.03
CA LEU A 177 0.70 20.38 -14.90
C LEU A 177 -0.65 20.89 -14.37
N ARG A 178 -0.90 20.84 -13.05
CA ARG A 178 -2.09 21.44 -12.43
C ARG A 178 -2.14 22.97 -12.54
N LYS A 179 -0.99 23.67 -12.52
CA LYS A 179 -0.92 25.12 -12.71
C LYS A 179 -1.13 25.56 -14.17
N LEU A 180 -0.92 24.67 -15.13
CA LEU A 180 -1.04 24.95 -16.57
C LEU A 180 -2.38 24.52 -17.16
N GLY A 181 -3.32 23.97 -16.35
CA GLY A 181 -4.66 23.56 -16.83
C GLY A 181 -4.64 22.40 -17.83
N LEU A 182 -3.52 21.68 -17.95
CA LEU A 182 -3.35 20.54 -18.86
C LEU A 182 -3.65 19.23 -18.11
N THR A 183 -4.90 19.03 -17.71
CA THR A 183 -5.42 17.70 -17.38
C THR A 183 -6.20 17.25 -18.59
N ASN A 184 -5.71 16.23 -19.28
CA ASN A 184 -6.46 15.56 -20.33
C ASN A 184 -7.79 15.05 -19.79
N SER A 185 -8.85 15.38 -20.53
CA SER A 185 -10.20 14.86 -20.40
C SER A 185 -10.20 13.37 -20.59
#